data_044496549d2157fc4325d125599fa7b1
#
_entry.id   044496549d2157fc4325d125599fa7b1
#
_cell.length_a   1.000
_cell.length_b   1.000
_cell.length_c   1.000
_cell.angle_alpha   90.00
_cell.angle_beta   90.00
_cell.angle_gamma   90.00
#
_symmetry.space_group_name_H-M   'P 1'
#
loop_
_entity.id
_entity.type
_entity.pdbx_description
1 polymer ?
#
loop_
_entity_poly.entity_id
_entity_poly.type
_entity_poly.pdbx_seq_one_letter_code
_entity_poly.pdbx_strand_id
1 'polypeptide(L)'
;MKAILVPSLNSPAMSSALETAVRLAKRNGAYIEGFAFRYGIPQYAVSDLAFPFDDYQAKAEEEAAEVRRLFETFMQEHGIPPAATASSAPCFGWLATAPEGDGFVGSYGRVFDVTVLSRPDTETTGPLNRVIEAALFESGRPVLLAPPQAPKQIATSIMIHWNGSTEQARANAFATPLLHLASRVTVLNVIGGQDVPGPSIDEIIRQLRYNGVAAERMDTELEGRSTGEAVLDAARAKGCDLLVKGAFTRNRLRQMVFGGATSHIMKHADLPVLMAH
;
A
#
# COMPACT_ATOMS: atom_id res chain seq x y z
N MET A 1 -4.19 -1.71 -13.08
CA MET A 1 -4.86 -1.86 -11.78
C MET A 1 -6.29 -1.40 -11.95
N LYS A 2 -7.26 -2.32 -11.82
CA LYS A 2 -8.70 -2.08 -12.08
C LYS A 2 -9.59 -2.40 -10.88
N ALA A 3 -9.08 -3.14 -9.90
CA ALA A 3 -9.76 -3.48 -8.66
C ALA A 3 -8.90 -3.09 -7.45
N ILE A 4 -9.41 -2.23 -6.59
CA ILE A 4 -8.72 -1.65 -5.43
C ILE A 4 -9.48 -2.07 -4.17
N LEU A 5 -8.79 -2.70 -3.22
CA LEU A 5 -9.33 -3.03 -1.90
C LEU A 5 -8.92 -1.96 -0.88
N VAL A 6 -9.87 -1.51 -0.05
CA VAL A 6 -9.61 -0.53 1.01
C VAL A 6 -10.21 -1.02 2.33
N PRO A 7 -9.45 -1.80 3.13
CA PRO A 7 -9.83 -2.08 4.50
C PRO A 7 -9.96 -0.76 5.29
N SER A 8 -11.17 -0.44 5.71
CA SER A 8 -11.50 0.87 6.28
C SER A 8 -11.63 0.80 7.80
N LEU A 9 -11.05 1.78 8.47
CA LEU A 9 -11.02 1.93 9.93
C LEU A 9 -11.47 3.34 10.31
N ASN A 10 -12.18 3.48 11.41
CA ASN A 10 -12.43 4.81 11.97
C ASN A 10 -11.13 5.35 12.60
N SER A 11 -10.30 5.98 11.79
CA SER A 11 -9.04 6.56 12.22
C SER A 11 -8.72 7.84 11.44
N PRO A 12 -7.95 8.78 12.01
CA PRO A 12 -7.54 10.00 11.31
C PRO A 12 -6.81 9.74 9.98
N ALA A 13 -6.10 8.62 9.89
CA ALA A 13 -5.33 8.24 8.71
C ALA A 13 -6.20 7.68 7.57
N MET A 14 -7.47 7.33 7.82
CA MET A 14 -8.40 6.78 6.83
C MET A 14 -8.61 7.75 5.66
N SER A 15 -8.78 9.04 5.94
CA SER A 15 -9.00 10.05 4.90
C SER A 15 -7.90 10.07 3.84
N SER A 16 -6.64 9.96 4.23
CA SER A 16 -5.52 9.91 3.28
C SER A 16 -5.49 8.61 2.48
N ALA A 17 -5.86 7.49 3.08
CA ALA A 17 -5.95 6.21 2.36
C ALA A 17 -7.08 6.24 1.33
N LEU A 18 -8.25 6.78 1.69
CA LEU A 18 -9.38 6.94 0.78
C LEU A 18 -9.05 7.89 -0.38
N GLU A 19 -8.43 9.03 -0.09
CA GLU A 19 -8.01 9.97 -1.14
C GLU A 19 -6.98 9.32 -2.09
N THR A 20 -6.03 8.56 -1.55
CA THR A 20 -5.06 7.82 -2.36
C THR A 20 -5.75 6.79 -3.26
N ALA A 21 -6.73 6.05 -2.74
CA ALA A 21 -7.52 5.08 -3.50
C ALA A 21 -8.36 5.77 -4.60
N VAL A 22 -9.02 6.89 -4.28
CA VAL A 22 -9.80 7.67 -5.23
C VAL A 22 -8.93 8.19 -6.38
N ARG A 23 -7.76 8.76 -6.07
CA ARG A 23 -6.83 9.23 -7.12
C ARG A 23 -6.33 8.11 -8.00
N LEU A 24 -5.98 6.96 -7.40
CA LEU A 24 -5.60 5.77 -8.15
C LEU A 24 -6.75 5.27 -9.04
N ALA A 25 -7.98 5.24 -8.50
CA ALA A 25 -9.15 4.80 -9.24
C ALA A 25 -9.49 5.72 -10.42
N LYS A 26 -9.47 7.03 -10.21
CA LYS A 26 -9.69 8.01 -11.29
C LYS A 26 -8.65 7.89 -12.39
N ARG A 27 -7.37 7.70 -12.02
CA ARG A 27 -6.28 7.56 -12.99
C ARG A 27 -6.40 6.29 -13.84
N ASN A 28 -6.87 5.19 -13.26
CA ASN A 28 -6.91 3.89 -13.92
C ASN A 28 -8.31 3.51 -14.43
N GLY A 29 -9.36 4.26 -14.10
CA GLY A 29 -10.74 3.82 -14.30
C GLY A 29 -10.96 2.51 -13.52
N ALA A 30 -10.83 2.55 -12.18
CA ALA A 30 -10.83 1.35 -11.33
C ALA A 30 -12.07 1.31 -10.41
N TYR A 31 -12.47 0.10 -10.06
CA TYR A 31 -13.43 -0.19 -8.99
C TYR A 31 -12.73 -0.13 -7.63
N ILE A 32 -13.39 0.45 -6.63
CA ILE A 32 -12.94 0.49 -5.25
C ILE A 32 -13.90 -0.32 -4.40
N GLU A 33 -13.39 -1.29 -3.65
CA GLU A 33 -14.19 -1.97 -2.64
C GLU A 33 -13.70 -1.65 -1.25
N GLY A 34 -14.61 -1.17 -0.40
CA GLY A 34 -14.39 -0.95 1.02
C GLY A 34 -15.08 -1.99 1.87
N PHE A 35 -14.56 -2.20 3.08
CA PHE A 35 -15.23 -2.91 4.16
C PHE A 35 -14.73 -2.39 5.51
N ALA A 36 -15.58 -2.50 6.55
CA ALA A 36 -15.15 -2.18 7.91
C ALA A 36 -14.18 -3.25 8.40
N PHE A 37 -12.91 -2.87 8.57
CA PHE A 37 -11.92 -3.76 9.18
C PHE A 37 -12.15 -3.80 10.69
N ARG A 38 -12.27 -5.02 11.23
CA ARG A 38 -12.43 -5.27 12.66
C ARG A 38 -11.28 -6.13 13.16
N TYR A 39 -10.67 -5.72 14.26
CA TYR A 39 -9.68 -6.56 14.92
C TYR A 39 -10.37 -7.78 15.53
N GLY A 40 -9.77 -8.96 15.36
CA GLY A 40 -10.29 -10.17 16.01
C GLY A 40 -10.27 -10.04 17.53
N ILE A 41 -11.21 -10.72 18.19
CA ILE A 41 -11.27 -10.78 19.66
C ILE A 41 -9.96 -11.35 20.20
N PRO A 42 -9.32 -10.70 21.17
CA PRO A 42 -8.10 -11.22 21.77
C PRO A 42 -8.30 -12.61 22.35
N GLN A 43 -7.35 -13.50 22.15
CA GLN A 43 -7.47 -14.92 22.54
C GLN A 43 -7.73 -15.11 24.04
N TYR A 44 -7.24 -14.20 24.90
CA TYR A 44 -7.54 -14.23 26.35
C TYR A 44 -9.00 -13.91 26.66
N ALA A 45 -9.65 -13.06 25.84
CA ALA A 45 -11.06 -12.71 26.03
C ALA A 45 -12.00 -13.86 25.63
N VAL A 46 -11.59 -14.69 24.66
CA VAL A 46 -12.37 -15.87 24.23
C VAL A 46 -12.47 -16.92 25.33
N SER A 47 -11.49 -16.99 26.24
CA SER A 47 -11.47 -17.92 27.36
C SER A 47 -12.11 -17.37 28.66
N ASP A 48 -12.49 -16.10 28.67
CA ASP A 48 -13.13 -15.44 29.80
C ASP A 48 -14.65 -15.59 29.73
N LEU A 49 -15.23 -16.41 30.63
CA LEU A 49 -16.68 -16.63 30.72
C LEU A 49 -17.46 -15.34 31.10
N ALA A 50 -16.81 -14.33 31.63
CA ALA A 50 -17.39 -13.04 31.99
C ALA A 50 -17.25 -11.97 30.88
N PHE A 51 -16.65 -12.31 29.74
CA PHE A 51 -16.49 -11.34 28.65
C PHE A 51 -17.87 -10.99 28.05
N PRO A 52 -18.24 -9.69 27.94
CA PRO A 52 -19.56 -9.25 27.48
C PRO A 52 -19.63 -9.30 25.95
N PHE A 53 -19.77 -10.51 25.40
CA PHE A 53 -19.78 -10.73 23.94
C PHE A 53 -20.88 -9.95 23.22
N ASP A 54 -22.09 -9.87 23.77
CA ASP A 54 -23.23 -9.19 23.13
C ASP A 54 -22.97 -7.69 23.03
N ASP A 55 -22.46 -7.07 24.09
CA ASP A 55 -22.11 -5.65 24.12
C ASP A 55 -20.94 -5.38 23.15
N TYR A 56 -19.96 -6.28 23.09
CA TYR A 56 -18.84 -6.17 22.17
C TYR A 56 -19.32 -6.23 20.70
N GLN A 57 -20.20 -7.19 20.38
CA GLN A 57 -20.74 -7.33 19.03
C GLN A 57 -21.59 -6.12 18.63
N ALA A 58 -22.49 -5.66 19.51
CA ALA A 58 -23.33 -4.49 19.24
C ALA A 58 -22.49 -3.25 18.95
N LYS A 59 -21.44 -3.02 19.74
CA LYS A 59 -20.49 -1.91 19.53
C LYS A 59 -19.71 -2.05 18.21
N ALA A 60 -19.24 -3.25 17.90
CA ALA A 60 -18.50 -3.52 16.66
C ALA A 60 -19.38 -3.31 15.40
N GLU A 61 -20.67 -3.64 15.48
CA GLU A 61 -21.64 -3.40 14.42
C GLU A 61 -21.93 -1.90 14.25
N GLU A 62 -22.07 -1.15 15.35
CA GLU A 62 -22.24 0.30 15.31
C GLU A 62 -21.02 1.00 14.68
N GLU A 63 -19.80 0.64 15.11
CA GLU A 63 -18.57 1.15 14.54
C GLU A 63 -18.45 0.80 13.04
N ALA A 64 -18.81 -0.42 12.63
CA ALA A 64 -18.79 -0.83 11.25
C ALA A 64 -19.80 -0.03 10.39
N ALA A 65 -20.98 0.26 10.92
CA ALA A 65 -21.98 1.08 10.25
C ALA A 65 -21.51 2.54 10.11
N GLU A 66 -20.82 3.08 11.09
CA GLU A 66 -20.21 4.41 11.02
C GLU A 66 -19.11 4.47 9.96
N VAL A 67 -18.17 3.51 9.97
CA VAL A 67 -17.10 3.41 8.97
C VAL A 67 -17.65 3.31 7.56
N ARG A 68 -18.74 2.53 7.37
CA ARG A 68 -19.44 2.46 6.09
C ARG A 68 -19.97 3.82 5.65
N ARG A 69 -20.67 4.54 6.53
CA ARG A 69 -21.20 5.88 6.21
C ARG A 69 -20.08 6.85 5.82
N LEU A 70 -18.98 6.86 6.57
CA LEU A 70 -17.81 7.68 6.27
C LEU A 70 -17.22 7.34 4.90
N PHE A 71 -17.06 6.06 4.58
CA PHE A 71 -16.55 5.59 3.29
C PHE A 71 -17.49 6.01 2.15
N GLU A 72 -18.78 5.68 2.23
CA GLU A 72 -19.75 5.97 1.17
C GLU A 72 -19.89 7.49 0.93
N THR A 73 -19.96 8.30 2.00
CA THR A 73 -19.99 9.76 1.91
C THR A 73 -18.73 10.29 1.23
N PHE A 74 -17.55 9.82 1.66
CA PHE A 74 -16.29 10.24 1.06
C PHE A 74 -16.24 9.93 -0.45
N MET A 75 -16.63 8.73 -0.86
CA MET A 75 -16.66 8.34 -2.28
C MET A 75 -17.59 9.26 -3.09
N GLN A 76 -18.79 9.55 -2.57
CA GLN A 76 -19.77 10.42 -3.23
C GLN A 76 -19.26 11.86 -3.35
N GLU A 77 -18.69 12.43 -2.29
CA GLU A 77 -18.11 13.78 -2.29
C GLU A 77 -16.96 13.92 -3.30
N HIS A 78 -16.26 12.82 -3.57
CA HIS A 78 -15.19 12.78 -4.57
C HIS A 78 -15.66 12.36 -5.97
N GLY A 79 -16.99 12.28 -6.19
CA GLY A 79 -17.57 11.98 -7.49
C GLY A 79 -17.34 10.54 -7.96
N ILE A 80 -17.20 9.58 -7.04
CA ILE A 80 -17.16 8.15 -7.33
C ILE A 80 -18.56 7.59 -7.05
N PRO A 81 -19.33 7.14 -8.07
CA PRO A 81 -20.66 6.60 -7.87
C PRO A 81 -20.64 5.16 -7.35
N PRO A 82 -21.71 4.70 -6.67
CA PRO A 82 -21.89 3.29 -6.34
C PRO A 82 -21.90 2.41 -7.58
N ALA A 83 -21.28 1.23 -7.52
CA ALA A 83 -21.22 0.29 -8.65
C ALA A 83 -22.60 -0.18 -9.13
N ALA A 84 -23.61 -0.24 -8.23
CA ALA A 84 -24.98 -0.60 -8.56
C ALA A 84 -25.67 0.39 -9.53
N THR A 85 -25.21 1.64 -9.59
CA THR A 85 -25.78 2.71 -10.43
C THR A 85 -24.80 3.22 -11.49
N ALA A 86 -23.52 2.79 -11.42
CA ALA A 86 -22.49 3.23 -12.35
C ALA A 86 -22.58 2.48 -13.68
N SER A 87 -22.47 3.20 -14.79
CA SER A 87 -22.33 2.60 -16.12
C SER A 87 -20.93 2.13 -16.45
N SER A 88 -19.93 2.63 -15.71
CA SER A 88 -18.51 2.30 -15.87
C SER A 88 -17.71 2.72 -14.65
N ALA A 89 -16.46 2.24 -14.53
CA ALA A 89 -15.50 2.73 -13.53
C ALA A 89 -14.96 4.14 -13.90
N PRO A 90 -14.56 4.98 -12.92
CA PRO A 90 -14.42 4.60 -11.50
C PRO A 90 -15.80 4.50 -10.80
N CYS A 91 -15.92 3.48 -9.95
CA CYS A 91 -17.11 3.27 -9.10
C CYS A 91 -16.68 2.56 -7.82
N PHE A 92 -17.57 2.52 -6.81
CA PHE A 92 -17.28 1.85 -5.56
C PHE A 92 -18.34 0.82 -5.16
N GLY A 93 -17.92 -0.14 -4.34
CA GLY A 93 -18.76 -1.07 -3.61
C GLY A 93 -18.39 -1.15 -2.14
N TRP A 94 -19.25 -1.80 -1.37
CA TRP A 94 -19.05 -2.04 0.04
C TRP A 94 -19.38 -3.48 0.39
N LEU A 95 -18.42 -4.21 0.98
CA LEU A 95 -18.66 -5.53 1.53
C LEU A 95 -19.31 -5.37 2.91
N ALA A 96 -20.58 -5.73 3.00
CA ALA A 96 -21.41 -5.48 4.19
C ALA A 96 -20.98 -6.33 5.40
N THR A 97 -20.52 -7.56 5.15
CA THR A 97 -20.11 -8.49 6.21
C THR A 97 -18.73 -9.03 5.90
N ALA A 98 -17.73 -8.52 6.59
CA ALA A 98 -16.36 -9.01 6.52
C ALA A 98 -16.02 -9.78 7.79
N PRO A 99 -15.36 -10.95 7.69
CA PRO A 99 -14.78 -11.62 8.84
C PRO A 99 -13.79 -10.72 9.58
N GLU A 100 -13.65 -10.97 10.88
CA GLU A 100 -12.68 -10.26 11.71
C GLU A 100 -11.25 -10.75 11.46
N GLY A 101 -10.27 -9.86 11.72
CA GLY A 101 -8.86 -10.17 11.73
C GLY A 101 -8.12 -9.87 10.43
N ASP A 102 -6.81 -9.78 10.58
CA ASP A 102 -5.85 -9.45 9.53
C ASP A 102 -5.77 -10.51 8.40
N GLY A 103 -5.95 -11.80 8.72
CA GLY A 103 -5.96 -12.88 7.74
C GLY A 103 -7.04 -12.74 6.67
N PHE A 104 -8.18 -12.09 6.99
CA PHE A 104 -9.20 -11.79 5.98
C PHE A 104 -8.67 -10.81 4.93
N VAL A 105 -7.94 -9.77 5.34
CA VAL A 105 -7.34 -8.80 4.40
C VAL A 105 -6.38 -9.50 3.42
N GLY A 106 -5.53 -10.40 3.94
CA GLY A 106 -4.63 -11.19 3.10
C GLY A 106 -5.36 -12.11 2.13
N SER A 107 -6.35 -12.85 2.61
CA SER A 107 -7.09 -13.81 1.76
C SER A 107 -7.99 -13.12 0.74
N TYR A 108 -8.74 -12.10 1.15
CA TYR A 108 -9.65 -11.38 0.26
C TYR A 108 -8.89 -10.50 -0.75
N GLY A 109 -7.74 -9.97 -0.37
CA GLY A 109 -6.86 -9.20 -1.25
C GLY A 109 -6.41 -9.95 -2.53
N ARG A 110 -6.49 -11.28 -2.55
CA ARG A 110 -6.09 -12.12 -3.70
C ARG A 110 -6.88 -11.83 -4.98
N VAL A 111 -8.10 -11.34 -4.88
CA VAL A 111 -8.96 -11.04 -6.03
C VAL A 111 -8.94 -9.56 -6.42
N PHE A 112 -8.09 -8.76 -5.79
CA PHE A 112 -7.85 -7.35 -6.13
C PHE A 112 -6.47 -7.15 -6.75
N ASP A 113 -6.31 -6.04 -7.47
CA ASP A 113 -5.00 -5.69 -8.06
C ASP A 113 -4.07 -5.03 -7.06
N VAL A 114 -4.63 -4.37 -6.04
CA VAL A 114 -3.89 -3.68 -4.99
C VAL A 114 -4.76 -3.48 -3.75
N THR A 115 -4.16 -3.60 -2.57
CA THR A 115 -4.76 -3.18 -1.30
C THR A 115 -4.19 -1.84 -0.89
N VAL A 116 -5.03 -0.84 -0.65
CA VAL A 116 -4.63 0.49 -0.15
C VAL A 116 -4.78 0.52 1.35
N LEU A 117 -3.71 0.85 2.05
CA LEU A 117 -3.65 0.95 3.51
C LEU A 117 -3.00 2.26 3.93
N SER A 118 -3.37 2.77 5.10
CA SER A 118 -2.67 3.89 5.71
C SER A 118 -1.24 3.49 6.09
N ARG A 119 -0.33 4.43 6.07
CA ARG A 119 1.00 4.25 6.64
C ARG A 119 0.88 3.98 8.15
N PRO A 120 1.65 3.03 8.71
CA PRO A 120 1.66 2.79 10.16
C PRO A 120 2.18 4.03 10.90
N ASP A 121 1.65 4.27 12.09
CA ASP A 121 2.17 5.32 12.96
C ASP A 121 3.59 4.97 13.45
N THR A 122 4.42 5.99 13.70
CA THR A 122 5.84 5.82 14.00
C THR A 122 6.11 5.12 15.33
N GLU A 123 5.15 5.15 16.25
CA GLU A 123 5.36 4.72 17.64
C GLU A 123 4.92 3.29 17.97
N THR A 124 4.22 2.58 17.07
CA THR A 124 3.63 1.30 17.46
C THR A 124 3.94 0.16 16.50
N THR A 125 4.37 -0.97 17.08
CA THR A 125 4.11 -2.32 16.58
C THR A 125 2.60 -2.62 16.70
N GLY A 126 1.77 -1.72 16.14
CA GLY A 126 0.33 -1.76 16.33
C GLY A 126 -0.37 -2.77 15.41
N PRO A 127 -1.67 -2.94 15.61
CA PRO A 127 -2.50 -3.85 14.81
C PRO A 127 -2.42 -3.61 13.30
N LEU A 128 -2.19 -2.37 12.86
CA LEU A 128 -2.06 -2.01 11.45
C LEU A 128 -0.84 -2.68 10.77
N ASN A 129 0.26 -2.90 11.50
CA ASN A 129 1.41 -3.61 10.95
C ASN A 129 1.05 -5.05 10.56
N ARG A 130 0.23 -5.76 11.36
CA ARG A 130 -0.24 -7.11 11.04
C ARG A 130 -1.13 -7.13 9.80
N VAL A 131 -1.96 -6.11 9.62
CA VAL A 131 -2.79 -5.95 8.41
C VAL A 131 -1.91 -5.77 7.18
N ILE A 132 -0.87 -4.92 7.27
CA ILE A 132 0.10 -4.70 6.18
C ILE A 132 0.86 -5.99 5.89
N GLU A 133 1.30 -6.72 6.91
CA GLU A 133 1.97 -8.02 6.78
C GLU A 133 1.07 -9.05 6.09
N ALA A 134 -0.16 -9.23 6.55
CA ALA A 134 -1.12 -10.14 5.94
C ALA A 134 -1.39 -9.77 4.47
N ALA A 135 -1.60 -8.48 4.19
CA ALA A 135 -1.78 -8.01 2.82
C ALA A 135 -0.55 -8.29 1.93
N LEU A 136 0.67 -8.08 2.43
CA LEU A 136 1.91 -8.28 1.67
C LEU A 136 2.26 -9.75 1.45
N PHE A 137 2.09 -10.59 2.49
CA PHE A 137 2.60 -11.97 2.46
C PHE A 137 1.55 -13.01 2.07
N GLU A 138 0.26 -12.71 2.26
CA GLU A 138 -0.79 -13.70 2.06
C GLU A 138 -1.70 -13.41 0.86
N SER A 139 -1.70 -12.18 0.33
CA SER A 139 -2.53 -11.84 -0.82
C SER A 139 -1.89 -12.21 -2.17
N GLY A 140 -0.55 -12.26 -2.27
CA GLY A 140 0.16 -12.36 -3.54
C GLY A 140 -0.04 -11.13 -4.42
N ARG A 141 -0.44 -9.99 -3.85
CA ARG A 141 -0.74 -8.73 -4.52
C ARG A 141 0.03 -7.59 -3.87
N PRO A 142 0.27 -6.49 -4.57
CA PRO A 142 0.95 -5.34 -4.00
C PRO A 142 0.06 -4.61 -2.98
N VAL A 143 0.73 -3.94 -2.05
CA VAL A 143 0.12 -2.99 -1.12
C VAL A 143 0.54 -1.58 -1.51
N LEU A 144 -0.39 -0.65 -1.54
CA LEU A 144 -0.14 0.77 -1.68
C LEU A 144 -0.32 1.43 -0.31
N LEU A 145 0.79 1.86 0.29
CA LEU A 145 0.76 2.62 1.54
C LEU A 145 0.50 4.09 1.23
N ALA A 146 -0.58 4.62 1.79
CA ALA A 146 -0.93 6.03 1.72
C ALA A 146 -0.06 6.84 2.70
N PRO A 147 0.46 8.02 2.31
CA PRO A 147 1.20 8.90 3.21
C PRO A 147 0.26 9.51 4.25
N PRO A 148 0.78 10.16 5.34
CA PRO A 148 -0.07 10.81 6.35
C PRO A 148 -0.93 11.95 5.79
N GLN A 149 -0.39 12.67 4.82
CA GLN A 149 -1.11 13.71 4.08
C GLN A 149 -1.51 13.19 2.71
N ALA A 150 -2.76 13.40 2.36
CA ALA A 150 -3.29 12.97 1.06
C ALA A 150 -2.43 13.52 -0.10
N PRO A 151 -2.01 12.69 -1.06
CA PRO A 151 -1.20 13.14 -2.17
C PRO A 151 -2.01 14.04 -3.10
N LYS A 152 -1.38 15.08 -3.66
CA LYS A 152 -2.05 15.95 -4.66
C LYS A 152 -2.30 15.23 -5.98
N GLN A 153 -1.40 14.33 -6.34
CA GLN A 153 -1.44 13.47 -7.54
C GLN A 153 -0.77 12.14 -7.23
N ILE A 154 -0.95 11.14 -8.08
CA ILE A 154 -0.36 9.82 -7.90
C ILE A 154 0.14 9.26 -9.23
N ALA A 155 1.31 8.62 -9.20
CA ALA A 155 1.91 7.90 -10.32
C ALA A 155 2.15 8.75 -11.59
N THR A 156 2.33 10.07 -11.45
CA THR A 156 2.74 10.94 -12.55
C THR A 156 4.27 10.95 -12.70
N SER A 157 4.98 10.99 -11.57
CA SER A 157 6.43 10.89 -11.49
C SER A 157 6.80 9.74 -10.54
N ILE A 158 7.22 8.61 -11.09
CA ILE A 158 7.45 7.37 -10.35
C ILE A 158 8.95 7.17 -10.13
N MET A 159 9.32 6.84 -8.89
CA MET A 159 10.65 6.32 -8.58
C MET A 159 10.60 4.82 -8.32
N ILE A 160 11.48 4.07 -8.96
CA ILE A 160 11.74 2.65 -8.71
C ILE A 160 13.05 2.55 -7.95
N HIS A 161 13.04 2.06 -6.70
CA HIS A 161 14.28 1.76 -5.97
C HIS A 161 14.76 0.36 -6.36
N TRP A 162 15.72 0.27 -7.26
CA TRP A 162 16.29 -1.00 -7.71
C TRP A 162 17.38 -1.50 -6.77
N ASN A 163 17.22 -2.74 -6.25
CA ASN A 163 18.19 -3.39 -5.38
C ASN A 163 18.50 -4.84 -5.80
N GLY A 164 18.15 -5.20 -7.05
CA GLY A 164 18.42 -6.54 -7.61
C GLY A 164 17.55 -7.68 -7.09
N SER A 165 16.62 -7.44 -6.14
CA SER A 165 15.85 -8.50 -5.49
C SER A 165 14.63 -8.99 -6.30
N THR A 166 14.17 -10.21 -5.97
CA THR A 166 12.95 -10.79 -6.54
C THR A 166 11.70 -10.00 -6.14
N GLU A 167 11.66 -9.49 -4.90
CA GLU A 167 10.56 -8.66 -4.40
C GLU A 167 10.48 -7.35 -5.18
N GLN A 168 11.65 -6.75 -5.51
CA GLN A 168 11.66 -5.56 -6.35
C GLN A 168 11.21 -5.86 -7.77
N ALA A 169 11.60 -7.00 -8.33
CA ALA A 169 11.14 -7.43 -9.65
C ALA A 169 9.62 -7.62 -9.69
N ARG A 170 9.04 -8.22 -8.63
CA ARG A 170 7.57 -8.34 -8.48
C ARG A 170 6.90 -6.98 -8.34
N ALA A 171 7.43 -6.07 -7.52
CA ALA A 171 6.90 -4.72 -7.38
C ALA A 171 6.87 -3.97 -8.71
N ASN A 172 7.93 -4.10 -9.53
CA ASN A 172 7.99 -3.51 -10.87
C ASN A 172 6.92 -4.11 -11.79
N ALA A 173 6.74 -5.45 -11.78
CA ALA A 173 5.73 -6.12 -12.59
C ALA A 173 4.31 -5.64 -12.23
N PHE A 174 3.99 -5.54 -10.94
CA PHE A 174 2.70 -5.01 -10.50
C PHE A 174 2.52 -3.51 -10.81
N ALA A 175 3.61 -2.73 -10.81
CA ALA A 175 3.57 -1.31 -11.14
C ALA A 175 3.40 -1.03 -12.64
N THR A 176 3.61 -2.01 -13.51
CA THR A 176 3.59 -1.83 -14.99
C THR A 176 2.42 -0.99 -15.50
N PRO A 177 1.15 -1.21 -15.07
CA PRO A 177 0.03 -0.37 -15.53
C PRO A 177 0.18 1.12 -15.16
N LEU A 178 0.86 1.43 -14.05
CA LEU A 178 1.14 2.81 -13.62
C LEU A 178 2.35 3.38 -14.35
N LEU A 179 3.38 2.57 -14.59
CA LEU A 179 4.58 2.98 -15.32
C LEU A 179 4.24 3.42 -16.75
N HIS A 180 3.30 2.76 -17.42
CA HIS A 180 2.82 3.17 -18.75
C HIS A 180 2.06 4.50 -18.76
N LEU A 181 1.44 4.87 -17.65
CA LEU A 181 0.70 6.13 -17.51
C LEU A 181 1.56 7.27 -16.95
N ALA A 182 2.77 6.98 -16.50
CA ALA A 182 3.65 7.96 -15.89
C ALA A 182 4.23 8.92 -16.93
N SER A 183 4.36 10.19 -16.56
CA SER A 183 5.07 11.17 -17.36
C SER A 183 6.59 11.06 -17.18
N ARG A 184 7.03 10.52 -16.05
CA ARG A 184 8.45 10.31 -15.73
C ARG A 184 8.61 9.05 -14.88
N VAL A 185 9.58 8.23 -15.24
CA VAL A 185 10.02 7.06 -14.46
C VAL A 185 11.51 7.18 -14.21
N THR A 186 11.90 7.16 -12.94
CA THR A 186 13.30 7.19 -12.51
C THR A 186 13.63 5.88 -11.81
N VAL A 187 14.69 5.20 -12.26
CA VAL A 187 15.25 4.03 -11.57
C VAL A 187 16.41 4.49 -10.71
N LEU A 188 16.28 4.35 -9.41
CA LEU A 188 17.26 4.75 -8.41
C LEU A 188 18.14 3.56 -8.01
N ASN A 189 19.46 3.76 -8.06
CA ASN A 189 20.47 2.93 -7.43
C ASN A 189 21.09 3.67 -6.25
N VAL A 190 21.15 3.02 -5.09
CA VAL A 190 21.80 3.58 -3.89
C VAL A 190 23.16 2.92 -3.73
N ILE A 191 24.22 3.64 -4.09
CA ILE A 191 25.61 3.15 -4.00
C ILE A 191 25.97 2.90 -2.52
N GLY A 192 26.45 1.67 -2.21
CA GLY A 192 26.69 1.24 -0.84
C GLY A 192 25.43 0.88 -0.05
N GLY A 193 24.28 0.85 -0.72
CA GLY A 193 23.00 0.48 -0.12
C GLY A 193 22.83 -1.01 0.13
N GLN A 194 21.61 -1.40 0.52
CA GLN A 194 21.25 -2.79 0.79
C GLN A 194 20.83 -3.50 -0.51
N ASP A 195 21.80 -3.95 -1.28
CA ASP A 195 21.56 -4.69 -2.51
C ASP A 195 21.72 -6.21 -2.29
N VAL A 196 21.18 -6.97 -3.23
CA VAL A 196 21.44 -8.40 -3.36
C VAL A 196 22.09 -8.68 -4.71
N PRO A 197 22.90 -9.75 -4.84
CA PRO A 197 23.42 -10.16 -6.14
C PRO A 197 22.29 -10.36 -7.14
N GLY A 198 22.32 -9.64 -8.26
CA GLY A 198 21.26 -9.66 -9.26
C GLY A 198 21.56 -8.77 -10.46
N PRO A 199 20.60 -8.58 -11.35
CA PRO A 199 20.76 -7.72 -12.52
C PRO A 199 21.07 -6.28 -12.15
N SER A 200 21.90 -5.64 -12.97
CA SER A 200 22.29 -4.24 -12.82
C SER A 200 21.13 -3.28 -13.11
N ILE A 201 21.32 -2.00 -12.73
CA ILE A 201 20.35 -0.95 -13.04
C ILE A 201 20.17 -0.77 -14.56
N ASP A 202 21.21 -0.97 -15.35
CA ASP A 202 21.13 -0.81 -16.81
C ASP A 202 20.31 -1.94 -17.45
N GLU A 203 20.31 -3.14 -16.84
CA GLU A 203 19.50 -4.27 -17.29
C GLU A 203 18.01 -4.04 -17.00
N ILE A 204 17.65 -3.51 -15.85
CA ILE A 204 16.24 -3.19 -15.56
C ILE A 204 15.76 -2.02 -16.45
N ILE A 205 16.56 -0.99 -16.69
CA ILE A 205 16.19 0.10 -17.59
C ILE A 205 15.98 -0.42 -19.02
N ARG A 206 16.83 -1.34 -19.48
CA ARG A 206 16.64 -2.01 -20.77
C ARG A 206 15.36 -2.83 -20.82
N GLN A 207 15.04 -3.57 -19.76
CA GLN A 207 13.81 -4.35 -19.65
C GLN A 207 12.56 -3.45 -19.68
N LEU A 208 12.57 -2.33 -18.94
CA LEU A 208 11.50 -1.34 -18.96
C LEU A 208 11.29 -0.77 -20.37
N ARG A 209 12.37 -0.48 -21.10
CA ARG A 209 12.31 -0.01 -22.50
C ARG A 209 11.64 -1.03 -23.42
N TYR A 210 11.95 -2.33 -23.27
CA TYR A 210 11.29 -3.38 -24.06
C TYR A 210 9.78 -3.47 -23.77
N ASN A 211 9.35 -3.03 -22.58
CA ASN A 211 7.95 -2.92 -22.22
C ASN A 211 7.34 -1.53 -22.54
N GLY A 212 8.01 -0.72 -23.34
CA GLY A 212 7.50 0.59 -23.75
C GLY A 212 7.57 1.70 -22.67
N VAL A 213 8.32 1.47 -21.59
CA VAL A 213 8.50 2.44 -20.50
C VAL A 213 9.86 3.11 -20.66
N ALA A 214 9.85 4.41 -20.93
CA ALA A 214 11.06 5.23 -20.90
C ALA A 214 11.43 5.53 -19.42
N ALA A 215 12.63 5.11 -19.00
CA ALA A 215 13.11 5.34 -17.65
C ALA A 215 14.50 5.97 -17.66
N GLU A 216 14.72 6.92 -16.76
CA GLU A 216 16.03 7.55 -16.51
C GLU A 216 16.73 6.86 -15.34
N ARG A 217 18.06 6.78 -15.39
CA ARG A 217 18.91 6.33 -14.31
C ARG A 217 19.18 7.46 -13.33
N MET A 218 19.18 7.15 -12.06
CA MET A 218 19.67 8.00 -10.98
C MET A 218 20.54 7.18 -10.02
N ASP A 219 21.71 7.69 -9.70
CA ASP A 219 22.55 7.14 -8.65
C ASP A 219 22.61 8.13 -7.48
N THR A 220 22.61 7.62 -6.26
CA THR A 220 22.84 8.37 -5.02
C THR A 220 23.76 7.61 -4.09
N GLU A 221 24.55 8.30 -3.32
CA GLU A 221 25.41 7.72 -2.28
C GLU A 221 24.72 7.81 -0.91
N LEU A 222 25.12 6.95 0.02
CA LEU A 222 24.56 6.97 1.38
C LEU A 222 24.92 8.24 2.15
N GLU A 223 26.18 8.71 2.02
CA GLU A 223 26.67 9.91 2.73
C GLU A 223 26.34 9.92 4.23
N GLY A 224 26.47 8.77 4.88
CA GLY A 224 26.15 8.58 6.29
C GLY A 224 24.68 8.32 6.61
N ARG A 225 23.79 8.40 5.63
CA ARG A 225 22.35 8.08 5.76
C ARG A 225 22.10 6.57 5.68
N SER A 226 20.99 6.12 6.20
CA SER A 226 20.48 4.77 5.87
C SER A 226 19.99 4.70 4.41
N THR A 227 19.93 3.49 3.85
CA THR A 227 19.37 3.29 2.50
C THR A 227 17.93 3.84 2.39
N GLY A 228 17.12 3.69 3.45
CA GLY A 228 15.75 4.21 3.46
C GLY A 228 15.68 5.74 3.39
N GLU A 229 16.54 6.44 4.13
CA GLU A 229 16.67 7.89 4.07
C GLU A 229 17.12 8.36 2.69
N ALA A 230 18.18 7.76 2.15
CA ALA A 230 18.69 8.12 0.82
C ALA A 230 17.63 7.96 -0.28
N VAL A 231 16.80 6.90 -0.20
CA VAL A 231 15.70 6.67 -1.15
C VAL A 231 14.62 7.75 -1.03
N LEU A 232 14.18 8.09 0.20
CA LEU A 232 13.14 9.11 0.39
C LEU A 232 13.63 10.51 0.00
N ASP A 233 14.88 10.84 0.31
CA ASP A 233 15.48 12.11 -0.09
C ASP A 233 15.60 12.23 -1.62
N ALA A 234 16.02 11.15 -2.29
CA ALA A 234 16.08 11.10 -3.75
C ALA A 234 14.70 11.27 -4.39
N ALA A 235 13.67 10.59 -3.83
CA ALA A 235 12.30 10.70 -4.31
C ALA A 235 11.76 12.14 -4.15
N ARG A 236 12.04 12.77 -3.02
CA ARG A 236 11.67 14.16 -2.73
C ARG A 236 12.39 15.13 -3.66
N ALA A 237 13.70 15.00 -3.83
CA ALA A 237 14.52 15.84 -4.72
C ALA A 237 14.05 15.79 -6.19
N LYS A 238 13.56 14.61 -6.64
CA LYS A 238 13.00 14.43 -8.00
C LYS A 238 11.52 14.81 -8.09
N GLY A 239 10.86 15.20 -7.00
CA GLY A 239 9.43 15.49 -6.98
C GLY A 239 8.59 14.29 -7.40
N CYS A 240 8.97 13.09 -6.95
CA CYS A 240 8.21 11.88 -7.22
C CYS A 240 6.92 11.83 -6.39
N ASP A 241 5.86 11.29 -6.98
CA ASP A 241 4.55 11.14 -6.36
C ASP A 241 4.13 9.67 -6.18
N LEU A 242 5.05 8.75 -6.47
CA LEU A 242 4.94 7.33 -6.16
C LEU A 242 6.34 6.72 -6.05
N LEU A 243 6.59 5.97 -4.98
CA LEU A 243 7.74 5.09 -4.84
C LEU A 243 7.32 3.63 -5.09
N VAL A 244 8.04 2.91 -5.95
CA VAL A 244 7.88 1.47 -6.19
C VAL A 244 9.06 0.74 -5.54
N LYS A 245 8.76 -0.15 -4.60
CA LYS A 245 9.77 -0.84 -3.81
C LYS A 245 9.39 -2.27 -3.46
N GLY A 246 10.34 -3.21 -3.58
CA GLY A 246 10.23 -4.55 -2.99
C GLY A 246 10.26 -4.49 -1.47
N ALA A 247 9.47 -5.31 -0.81
CA ALA A 247 9.37 -5.37 0.63
C ALA A 247 10.07 -6.63 1.19
N PHE A 248 10.85 -6.45 2.27
CA PHE A 248 11.38 -7.55 3.10
C PHE A 248 12.25 -8.57 2.34
N THR A 249 13.25 -8.11 1.62
CA THR A 249 14.27 -8.96 0.97
C THR A 249 15.05 -9.77 2.02
N ARG A 250 15.13 -11.09 1.84
CA ARG A 250 15.75 -12.11 2.72
C ARG A 250 14.97 -12.48 3.98
N ASN A 251 14.59 -13.77 4.08
CA ASN A 251 14.27 -14.65 5.25
C ASN A 251 14.01 -14.02 6.64
N ARG A 252 13.63 -12.77 6.74
CA ARG A 252 13.31 -12.08 8.01
C ARG A 252 11.88 -12.34 8.50
N LEU A 253 11.17 -13.26 7.84
CA LEU A 253 9.83 -13.73 8.22
C LEU A 253 9.74 -14.36 9.62
N ARG A 254 10.87 -14.75 10.23
CA ARG A 254 10.87 -15.43 11.54
C ARG A 254 11.22 -14.54 12.73
N GLN A 255 11.66 -13.32 12.50
CA GLN A 255 11.91 -12.36 13.58
C GLN A 255 11.39 -11.02 13.11
N MET A 256 10.24 -10.61 13.60
CA MET A 256 9.57 -9.30 13.39
C MET A 256 10.46 -8.10 13.80
N VAL A 257 11.70 -8.07 13.32
CA VAL A 257 12.55 -6.90 13.49
C VAL A 257 12.46 -6.13 12.18
N PHE A 258 11.55 -5.17 12.14
CA PHE A 258 11.51 -4.14 11.14
C PHE A 258 12.85 -3.38 11.13
N GLY A 259 13.85 -3.93 10.47
CA GLY A 259 15.16 -3.32 10.31
C GLY A 259 15.40 -2.97 8.83
N GLY A 260 16.17 -1.91 8.59
CA GLY A 260 16.64 -1.54 7.26
C GLY A 260 15.68 -0.65 6.46
N ALA A 261 15.95 -0.53 5.16
CA ALA A 261 15.31 0.44 4.26
C ALA A 261 13.78 0.33 4.21
N THR A 262 13.21 -0.90 4.24
CA THR A 262 11.75 -1.09 4.18
C THR A 262 11.05 -0.50 5.38
N SER A 263 11.55 -0.78 6.59
CA SER A 263 10.97 -0.25 7.82
C SER A 263 11.05 1.27 7.89
N HIS A 264 12.21 1.84 7.51
CA HIS A 264 12.38 3.28 7.47
C HIS A 264 11.37 3.93 6.51
N ILE A 265 11.24 3.40 5.29
CA ILE A 265 10.31 3.93 4.28
C ILE A 265 8.86 3.80 4.76
N MET A 266 8.46 2.66 5.34
CA MET A 266 7.10 2.49 5.87
C MET A 266 6.76 3.50 6.97
N LYS A 267 7.74 3.93 7.77
CA LYS A 267 7.54 4.87 8.88
C LYS A 267 7.64 6.34 8.47
N HIS A 268 8.41 6.66 7.44
CA HIS A 268 8.80 8.04 7.15
C HIS A 268 8.42 8.56 5.75
N ALA A 269 7.86 7.69 4.88
CA ALA A 269 7.45 8.14 3.55
C ALA A 269 6.35 9.20 3.63
N ASP A 270 6.55 10.30 2.91
CA ASP A 270 5.61 11.41 2.73
C ASP A 270 4.92 11.38 1.35
N LEU A 271 5.14 10.31 0.61
CA LEU A 271 4.52 10.00 -0.68
C LEU A 271 3.96 8.57 -0.66
N PRO A 272 3.01 8.23 -1.55
CA PRO A 272 2.53 6.87 -1.71
C PRO A 272 3.66 5.88 -2.02
N VAL A 273 3.62 4.69 -1.41
CA VAL A 273 4.61 3.63 -1.63
C VAL A 273 3.91 2.35 -2.06
N LEU A 274 4.16 1.92 -3.31
CA LEU A 274 3.72 0.62 -3.81
C LEU A 274 4.76 -0.44 -3.45
N MET A 275 4.33 -1.43 -2.70
CA MET A 275 5.20 -2.49 -2.18
C MET A 275 4.70 -3.86 -2.59
N ALA A 276 5.62 -4.79 -2.84
CA ALA A 276 5.32 -6.21 -3.05
C ALA A 276 6.40 -7.10 -2.41
N HIS A 277 6.01 -8.31 -2.06
CA HIS A 277 6.91 -9.35 -1.53
C HIS A 277 6.90 -10.60 -2.43
#